data_0be23a359bccc3402ca30b3b7ddcf83c
#
_entry.id   0be23a359bccc3402ca30b3b7ddcf83c
#
_cell.length_a   1.000
_cell.length_b   1.000
_cell.length_c   1.000
_cell.angle_alpha   90.00
_cell.angle_beta   90.00
_cell.angle_gamma   90.00
#
_symmetry.space_group_name_H-M   'P 1'
#
loop_
_entity.id
_entity.type
_entity.pdbx_description
1 polymer ?
#
loop_
_entity_poly.entity_id
_entity_poly.type
_entity_poly.pdbx_seq_one_letter_code
_entity_poly.pdbx_strand_id
1 'polypeptide(L)'
;MSRKVLGIDIRNETVTAVLLQSSLREHRVEDFIHLPFSGPEDPERSLSSALQTLTEKMDLTGSDYVVSIPANQAIFRNLQIPFSNSKKIRMVLPFELETTLPYAAEDLVIDFHTLNGTPAGDQTELIAAAIEKSKLSPYMDALASIQADPEKLTLGGLPTALCLANQADPEEDQLFIEIDNTYGTLFVLVGNRLQLIRSFALPAAGPSKAPQLCAQIQQTLAAFLESSELNFEPIEVIANGIGLDETDIIPQLSRAL
;
A
#
# COMPACT_ATOMS: atom_id res chain seq x y z
N MET A 1 -4.51 28.22 -9.08
CA MET A 1 -5.24 28.07 -7.80
C MET A 1 -4.38 27.15 -6.94
N SER A 2 -4.24 27.47 -5.68
CA SER A 2 -3.56 26.63 -4.71
C SER A 2 -4.58 25.70 -4.05
N ARG A 3 -4.21 24.45 -3.82
CA ARG A 3 -5.06 23.39 -3.25
C ARG A 3 -4.43 22.94 -1.93
N LYS A 4 -5.23 22.75 -0.92
CA LYS A 4 -4.81 22.21 0.37
C LYS A 4 -5.15 20.71 0.39
N VAL A 5 -4.17 19.86 0.61
CA VAL A 5 -4.33 18.41 0.60
C VAL A 5 -3.82 17.84 1.91
N LEU A 6 -4.66 17.08 2.59
CA LEU A 6 -4.28 16.31 3.76
C LEU A 6 -4.09 14.84 3.37
N GLY A 7 -2.85 14.37 3.45
CA GLY A 7 -2.52 12.96 3.37
C GLY A 7 -2.61 12.32 4.76
N ILE A 8 -3.39 11.27 4.92
CA ILE A 8 -3.51 10.50 6.17
C ILE A 8 -3.06 9.07 5.90
N ASP A 9 -2.02 8.63 6.59
CA ASP A 9 -1.56 7.24 6.56
C ASP A 9 -1.98 6.54 7.87
N ILE A 10 -2.90 5.59 7.75
CA ILE A 10 -3.40 4.79 8.86
C ILE A 10 -2.68 3.46 8.85
N ARG A 11 -2.01 3.13 9.94
CA ARG A 11 -1.38 1.84 10.21
C ARG A 11 -2.07 1.13 11.36
N ASN A 12 -1.58 -0.04 11.77
CA ASN A 12 -2.23 -0.79 12.86
C ASN A 12 -2.20 -0.06 14.22
N GLU A 13 -1.17 0.74 14.47
CA GLU A 13 -0.96 1.40 15.77
C GLU A 13 -0.62 2.88 15.65
N THR A 14 -0.66 3.45 14.45
CA THR A 14 -0.29 4.83 14.22
C THR A 14 -1.12 5.49 13.12
N VAL A 15 -1.39 6.78 13.30
CA VAL A 15 -1.89 7.67 12.25
C VAL A 15 -0.83 8.74 12.01
N THR A 16 -0.39 8.85 10.78
CA THR A 16 0.48 9.94 10.34
C THR A 16 -0.28 10.82 9.38
N ALA A 17 -0.29 12.12 9.59
CA ALA A 17 -0.92 13.04 8.67
C ALA A 17 0.04 14.14 8.25
N VAL A 18 -0.03 14.52 6.97
CA VAL A 18 0.78 15.56 6.36
C VAL A 18 -0.13 16.51 5.61
N LEU A 19 -0.07 17.79 5.95
CA LEU A 19 -0.80 18.85 5.29
C LEU A 19 0.09 19.50 4.22
N LEU A 20 -0.39 19.47 2.99
CA LEU A 20 0.30 20.01 1.84
C LEU A 20 -0.46 21.18 1.24
N GLN A 21 0.25 22.26 0.95
CA GLN A 21 -0.18 23.27 0.02
C GLN A 21 0.35 22.92 -1.38
N SER A 22 -0.56 22.62 -2.30
CA SER A 22 -0.21 22.18 -3.65
C SER A 22 -0.63 23.25 -4.66
N SER A 23 0.28 23.60 -5.57
CA SER A 23 0.07 24.44 -6.72
C SER A 23 0.60 23.76 -7.99
N LEU A 24 0.36 24.35 -9.16
CA LEU A 24 0.90 23.80 -10.42
C LEU A 24 2.44 23.78 -10.50
N ARG A 25 3.12 24.53 -9.64
CA ARG A 25 4.59 24.72 -9.70
C ARG A 25 5.32 24.30 -8.45
N GLU A 26 4.61 24.16 -7.33
CA GLU A 26 5.23 23.95 -6.03
C GLU A 26 4.32 23.14 -5.12
N HIS A 27 4.92 22.23 -4.37
CA HIS A 27 4.28 21.50 -3.29
C HIS A 27 5.06 21.82 -2.01
N ARG A 28 4.36 22.32 -1.01
CA ARG A 28 4.94 22.69 0.27
C ARG A 28 4.26 21.94 1.40
N VAL A 29 5.05 21.29 2.25
CA VAL A 29 4.56 20.77 3.52
C VAL A 29 4.29 21.94 4.45
N GLU A 30 3.05 22.09 4.91
CA GLU A 30 2.67 23.13 5.86
C GLU A 30 2.75 22.63 7.30
N ASP A 31 2.30 21.40 7.52
CA ASP A 31 2.27 20.80 8.84
C ASP A 31 2.31 19.27 8.74
N PHE A 32 2.69 18.59 9.83
CA PHE A 32 2.61 17.15 9.94
C PHE A 32 2.40 16.71 11.38
N ILE A 33 1.75 15.58 11.56
CA ILE A 33 1.54 14.99 12.88
C ILE A 33 1.67 13.47 12.81
N HIS A 34 2.24 12.89 13.85
CA HIS A 34 2.32 11.46 14.05
C HIS A 34 1.68 11.13 15.40
N LEU A 35 0.64 10.31 15.37
CA LEU A 35 -0.18 9.96 16.53
C LEU A 35 -0.14 8.44 16.73
N PRO A 36 0.50 7.94 17.78
CA PRO A 36 0.31 6.56 18.18
C PRO A 36 -1.12 6.37 18.71
N PHE A 37 -1.72 5.25 18.38
CA PHE A 37 -2.88 4.75 19.09
C PHE A 37 -2.61 3.33 19.54
N SER A 38 -3.03 2.99 20.73
CA SER A 38 -2.75 1.69 21.31
C SER A 38 -4.03 0.95 21.63
N GLY A 39 -4.07 -0.30 21.27
CA GLY A 39 -4.91 -1.31 21.81
C GLY A 39 -5.55 -2.22 20.78
N PRO A 40 -5.22 -3.52 20.82
CA PRO A 40 -5.97 -4.53 20.10
C PRO A 40 -7.37 -4.76 20.66
N GLU A 41 -7.67 -4.18 21.84
CA GLU A 41 -8.94 -4.42 22.55
C GLU A 41 -10.12 -3.61 21.98
N ASP A 42 -9.85 -2.43 21.40
CA ASP A 42 -10.86 -1.62 20.70
C ASP A 42 -10.19 -0.74 19.62
N PRO A 43 -9.78 -1.30 18.48
CA PRO A 43 -9.07 -0.57 17.42
C PRO A 43 -9.88 0.60 16.85
N GLU A 44 -11.21 0.44 16.73
CA GLU A 44 -12.08 1.48 16.16
C GLU A 44 -12.12 2.71 17.06
N ARG A 45 -12.27 2.51 18.36
CA ARG A 45 -12.25 3.60 19.32
C ARG A 45 -10.91 4.29 19.38
N SER A 46 -9.82 3.52 19.32
CA SER A 46 -8.47 4.05 19.33
C SER A 46 -8.17 4.85 18.05
N LEU A 47 -8.55 4.35 16.88
CA LEU A 47 -8.41 5.06 15.60
C LEU A 47 -9.26 6.35 15.61
N SER A 48 -10.52 6.28 16.01
CA SER A 48 -11.41 7.45 16.09
C SER A 48 -10.85 8.52 17.02
N SER A 49 -10.29 8.12 18.17
CA SER A 49 -9.66 9.04 19.12
C SER A 49 -8.43 9.73 18.53
N ALA A 50 -7.59 8.98 17.80
CA ALA A 50 -6.42 9.55 17.11
C ALA A 50 -6.83 10.54 16.01
N LEU A 51 -7.85 10.21 15.21
CA LEU A 51 -8.38 11.10 14.19
C LEU A 51 -9.03 12.34 14.78
N GLN A 52 -9.70 12.23 15.91
CA GLN A 52 -10.24 13.39 16.62
C GLN A 52 -9.12 14.30 17.12
N THR A 53 -8.05 13.73 17.70
CA THR A 53 -6.86 14.49 18.10
C THR A 53 -6.20 15.19 16.90
N LEU A 54 -6.22 14.58 15.73
CA LEU A 54 -5.75 15.19 14.49
C LEU A 54 -6.53 16.48 14.19
N THR A 55 -7.87 16.46 14.27
CA THR A 55 -8.71 17.65 14.02
C THR A 55 -8.54 18.76 15.05
N GLU A 56 -8.14 18.42 16.26
CA GLU A 56 -7.86 19.40 17.31
C GLU A 56 -6.51 20.11 17.13
N LYS A 57 -5.56 19.42 16.51
CA LYS A 57 -4.17 19.90 16.39
C LYS A 57 -3.85 20.53 15.03
N MET A 58 -4.62 20.22 13.99
CA MET A 58 -4.39 20.72 12.63
C MET A 58 -5.63 21.43 12.09
N ASP A 59 -5.41 22.55 11.40
CA ASP A 59 -6.50 23.23 10.65
C ASP A 59 -6.76 22.50 9.33
N LEU A 60 -7.82 21.71 9.33
CA LEU A 60 -8.23 20.92 8.16
C LEU A 60 -9.19 21.65 7.21
N THR A 61 -9.52 22.90 7.50
CA THR A 61 -10.52 23.66 6.75
C THR A 61 -10.16 23.77 5.28
N GLY A 62 -11.06 23.32 4.40
CA GLY A 62 -10.90 23.38 2.94
C GLY A 62 -9.84 22.44 2.38
N SER A 63 -9.46 21.40 3.13
CA SER A 63 -8.53 20.39 2.65
C SER A 63 -9.27 19.27 1.91
N ASP A 64 -8.65 18.79 0.84
CA ASP A 64 -9.02 17.53 0.19
C ASP A 64 -8.26 16.39 0.88
N TYR A 65 -8.94 15.27 1.10
CA TYR A 65 -8.38 14.15 1.85
C TYR A 65 -7.89 13.03 0.93
N VAL A 66 -6.65 12.58 1.16
CA VAL A 66 -6.09 11.37 0.55
C VAL A 66 -5.69 10.45 1.70
N VAL A 67 -6.27 9.25 1.75
CA VAL A 67 -6.10 8.35 2.89
C VAL A 67 -5.48 7.05 2.44
N SER A 68 -4.48 6.55 3.15
CA SER A 68 -4.01 5.18 3.02
C SER A 68 -4.42 4.35 4.24
N ILE A 69 -4.84 3.12 3.97
CA ILE A 69 -5.16 2.11 4.97
C ILE A 69 -4.15 0.96 4.91
N PRO A 70 -4.01 0.14 5.95
CA PRO A 70 -3.02 -0.93 5.96
C PRO A 70 -3.15 -1.88 4.77
N ALA A 71 -2.06 -2.12 4.05
CA ALA A 71 -2.05 -2.94 2.83
C ALA A 71 -2.46 -4.40 3.07
N ASN A 72 -2.24 -4.92 4.29
CA ASN A 72 -2.66 -6.27 4.68
C ASN A 72 -4.18 -6.46 4.77
N GLN A 73 -4.96 -5.39 4.70
CA GLN A 73 -6.42 -5.46 4.61
C GLN A 73 -6.89 -5.85 3.21
N ALA A 74 -6.05 -5.67 2.20
CA ALA A 74 -6.35 -6.02 0.83
C ALA A 74 -5.66 -7.32 0.39
N ILE A 75 -6.27 -7.99 -0.57
CA ILE A 75 -5.71 -9.14 -1.25
C ILE A 75 -5.26 -8.68 -2.64
N PHE A 76 -4.02 -9.00 -3.00
CA PHE A 76 -3.47 -8.67 -4.31
C PHE A 76 -3.40 -9.90 -5.20
N ARG A 77 -3.70 -9.74 -6.50
CA ARG A 77 -3.59 -10.77 -7.53
C ARG A 77 -3.03 -10.18 -8.82
N ASN A 78 -1.99 -10.79 -9.33
CA ASN A 78 -1.56 -10.54 -10.70
C ASN A 78 -2.47 -11.34 -11.64
N LEU A 79 -3.06 -10.68 -12.60
CA LEU A 79 -4.01 -11.26 -13.55
C LEU A 79 -3.71 -10.80 -14.95
N GLN A 80 -4.07 -11.65 -15.93
CA GLN A 80 -4.07 -11.32 -17.34
C GLN A 80 -5.53 -11.33 -17.83
N ILE A 81 -6.00 -10.19 -18.32
CA ILE A 81 -7.38 -10.00 -18.75
C ILE A 81 -7.44 -9.80 -20.27
N PRO A 82 -8.31 -10.50 -21.02
CA PRO A 82 -8.40 -10.42 -22.48
C PRO A 82 -9.16 -9.16 -22.95
N PHE A 83 -8.86 -8.02 -22.34
CA PHE A 83 -9.42 -6.71 -22.69
C PHE A 83 -8.40 -5.62 -22.38
N SER A 84 -8.34 -4.60 -23.26
CA SER A 84 -7.52 -3.39 -23.06
C SER A 84 -8.30 -2.19 -22.50
N ASN A 85 -9.63 -2.24 -22.58
CA ASN A 85 -10.48 -1.15 -22.13
C ASN A 85 -10.77 -1.24 -20.63
N SER A 86 -10.38 -0.21 -19.85
CA SER A 86 -10.55 -0.17 -18.40
C SER A 86 -12.01 -0.38 -17.93
N LYS A 87 -13.02 0.07 -18.71
CA LYS A 87 -14.43 -0.17 -18.36
C LYS A 87 -14.79 -1.66 -18.49
N LYS A 88 -14.29 -2.33 -19.53
CA LYS A 88 -14.49 -3.77 -19.70
C LYS A 88 -13.76 -4.56 -18.61
N ILE A 89 -12.52 -4.17 -18.28
CA ILE A 89 -11.75 -4.78 -17.19
C ILE A 89 -12.55 -4.66 -15.88
N ARG A 90 -13.04 -3.48 -15.51
CA ARG A 90 -13.85 -3.29 -14.29
C ARG A 90 -15.12 -4.16 -14.26
N MET A 91 -15.70 -4.46 -15.40
CA MET A 91 -16.91 -5.30 -15.48
C MET A 91 -16.60 -6.79 -15.26
N VAL A 92 -15.46 -7.28 -15.73
CA VAL A 92 -15.13 -8.71 -15.66
C VAL A 92 -14.30 -9.08 -14.43
N LEU A 93 -13.54 -8.13 -13.91
CA LEU A 93 -12.61 -8.35 -12.80
C LEU A 93 -13.24 -8.96 -11.54
N PRO A 94 -14.47 -8.58 -11.11
CA PRO A 94 -15.15 -9.23 -9.99
C PRO A 94 -15.34 -10.74 -10.20
N PHE A 95 -15.72 -11.16 -11.40
CA PHE A 95 -15.94 -12.57 -11.74
C PHE A 95 -14.63 -13.36 -11.80
N GLU A 96 -13.56 -12.76 -12.32
CA GLU A 96 -12.23 -13.39 -12.34
C GLU A 96 -11.70 -13.59 -10.91
N LEU A 97 -11.90 -12.63 -10.04
CA LEU A 97 -11.47 -12.71 -8.64
C LEU A 97 -12.31 -13.72 -7.83
N GLU A 98 -13.61 -13.82 -8.08
CA GLU A 98 -14.49 -14.74 -7.38
C GLU A 98 -14.06 -16.20 -7.53
N THR A 99 -13.43 -16.55 -8.66
CA THR A 99 -12.88 -17.90 -8.87
C THR A 99 -11.64 -18.20 -8.03
N THR A 100 -10.95 -17.17 -7.53
CA THR A 100 -9.67 -17.28 -6.84
C THR A 100 -9.71 -16.83 -5.39
N LEU A 101 -10.79 -16.18 -4.97
CA LEU A 101 -10.99 -15.67 -3.62
C LEU A 101 -12.15 -16.39 -2.93
N PRO A 102 -12.06 -16.60 -1.60
CA PRO A 102 -13.13 -17.26 -0.83
C PRO A 102 -14.27 -16.30 -0.44
N TYR A 103 -14.51 -15.25 -1.23
CA TYR A 103 -15.49 -14.19 -0.97
C TYR A 103 -16.35 -13.94 -2.19
N ALA A 104 -17.62 -13.63 -1.97
CA ALA A 104 -18.50 -13.19 -3.03
C ALA A 104 -18.07 -11.81 -3.57
N ALA A 105 -18.13 -11.62 -4.87
CA ALA A 105 -17.71 -10.35 -5.50
C ALA A 105 -18.48 -9.13 -4.96
N GLU A 106 -19.75 -9.35 -4.56
CA GLU A 106 -20.61 -8.31 -3.98
C GLU A 106 -20.15 -7.80 -2.60
N ASP A 107 -19.35 -8.60 -1.88
CA ASP A 107 -18.79 -8.24 -0.58
C ASP A 107 -17.45 -7.51 -0.68
N LEU A 108 -16.92 -7.37 -1.89
CA LEU A 108 -15.61 -6.77 -2.13
C LEU A 108 -15.71 -5.36 -2.70
N VAL A 109 -14.73 -4.54 -2.36
CA VAL A 109 -14.33 -3.33 -3.11
C VAL A 109 -13.09 -3.70 -3.91
N ILE A 110 -13.13 -3.50 -5.22
CA ILE A 110 -12.10 -3.95 -6.14
C ILE A 110 -11.61 -2.78 -6.98
N ASP A 111 -10.31 -2.65 -7.10
CA ASP A 111 -9.64 -1.78 -8.08
C ASP A 111 -8.42 -2.49 -8.68
N PHE A 112 -7.80 -1.91 -9.70
CA PHE A 112 -6.64 -2.49 -10.36
C PHE A 112 -5.65 -1.45 -10.86
N HIS A 113 -4.40 -1.89 -10.97
CA HIS A 113 -3.31 -1.17 -11.62
C HIS A 113 -2.80 -1.98 -12.81
N THR A 114 -2.67 -1.36 -13.98
CA THR A 114 -2.13 -2.02 -15.18
C THR A 114 -0.61 -2.03 -15.14
N LEU A 115 0.00 -3.19 -15.39
CA LEU A 115 1.46 -3.37 -15.31
C LEU A 115 2.18 -2.82 -16.54
N ASN A 116 1.59 -2.97 -17.71
CA ASN A 116 2.15 -2.49 -18.97
C ASN A 116 1.40 -1.25 -19.47
N GLY A 117 2.12 -0.16 -19.73
CA GLY A 117 1.55 1.11 -20.16
C GLY A 117 0.82 1.06 -21.52
N THR A 118 1.09 0.05 -22.33
CA THR A 118 0.39 -0.21 -23.60
C THR A 118 0.14 -1.71 -23.71
N PRO A 119 -1.11 -2.15 -23.82
CA PRO A 119 -1.41 -3.57 -23.99
C PRO A 119 -0.71 -4.13 -25.23
N ALA A 120 0.01 -5.23 -25.09
CA ALA A 120 0.49 -5.99 -26.22
C ALA A 120 -0.68 -6.79 -26.78
N GLY A 121 -1.38 -6.24 -27.77
CA GLY A 121 -2.60 -6.84 -28.33
C GLY A 121 -3.86 -6.50 -27.51
N ASP A 122 -4.81 -7.46 -27.44
CA ASP A 122 -6.08 -7.30 -26.73
C ASP A 122 -6.03 -7.73 -25.24
N GLN A 123 -4.85 -8.03 -24.70
CA GLN A 123 -4.67 -8.52 -23.33
C GLN A 123 -4.00 -7.45 -22.45
N THR A 124 -4.42 -7.38 -21.20
CA THR A 124 -3.83 -6.47 -20.20
C THR A 124 -3.39 -7.28 -18.98
N GLU A 125 -2.13 -7.10 -18.62
CA GLU A 125 -1.60 -7.56 -17.33
C GLU A 125 -1.86 -6.49 -16.28
N LEU A 126 -2.32 -6.92 -15.12
CA LEU A 126 -2.69 -6.01 -14.04
C LEU A 126 -2.49 -6.63 -12.65
N ILE A 127 -2.34 -5.77 -11.68
CA ILE A 127 -2.49 -6.12 -10.26
C ILE A 127 -3.88 -5.71 -9.85
N ALA A 128 -4.71 -6.68 -9.48
CA ALA A 128 -5.99 -6.44 -8.83
C ALA A 128 -5.78 -6.33 -7.31
N ALA A 129 -6.44 -5.37 -6.69
CA ALA A 129 -6.56 -5.23 -5.25
C ALA A 129 -8.03 -5.40 -4.85
N ALA A 130 -8.30 -6.28 -3.90
CA ALA A 130 -9.64 -6.54 -3.38
C ALA A 130 -9.63 -6.43 -1.86
N ILE A 131 -10.60 -5.72 -1.31
CA ILE A 131 -10.81 -5.59 0.13
C ILE A 131 -12.25 -5.93 0.48
N GLU A 132 -12.47 -6.69 1.54
CA GLU A 132 -13.81 -6.93 2.07
C GLU A 132 -14.43 -5.62 2.58
N LYS A 133 -15.68 -5.36 2.24
CA LYS A 133 -16.42 -4.18 2.72
C LYS A 133 -16.47 -4.12 4.24
N SER A 134 -16.56 -5.27 4.90
CA SER A 134 -16.52 -5.41 6.36
C SER A 134 -15.21 -4.94 6.99
N LYS A 135 -14.08 -5.11 6.30
CA LYS A 135 -12.76 -4.63 6.73
C LYS A 135 -12.54 -3.16 6.42
N LEU A 136 -13.20 -2.65 5.38
CA LEU A 136 -13.10 -1.25 4.98
C LEU A 136 -13.99 -0.33 5.84
N SER A 137 -15.21 -0.79 6.18
CA SER A 137 -16.19 0.01 6.95
C SER A 137 -15.61 0.69 8.19
N PRO A 138 -14.87 0.03 9.09
CA PRO A 138 -14.35 0.68 10.30
C PRO A 138 -13.49 1.92 10.02
N TYR A 139 -12.70 1.88 8.95
CA TYR A 139 -11.89 3.03 8.54
C TYR A 139 -12.75 4.17 8.02
N MET A 140 -13.75 3.83 7.19
CA MET A 140 -14.68 4.82 6.64
C MET A 140 -15.53 5.46 7.74
N ASP A 141 -16.00 4.68 8.70
CA ASP A 141 -16.80 5.16 9.84
C ASP A 141 -15.96 6.09 10.75
N ALA A 142 -14.70 5.73 10.98
CA ALA A 142 -13.78 6.56 11.76
C ALA A 142 -13.48 7.90 11.03
N LEU A 143 -13.26 7.88 9.73
CA LEU A 143 -13.08 9.09 8.91
C LEU A 143 -14.35 9.95 8.88
N ALA A 144 -15.51 9.33 8.73
CA ALA A 144 -16.80 10.03 8.75
C ALA A 144 -17.05 10.73 10.09
N SER A 145 -16.58 10.19 11.22
CA SER A 145 -16.72 10.79 12.55
C SER A 145 -16.03 12.16 12.68
N ILE A 146 -15.00 12.41 11.86
CA ILE A 146 -14.30 13.69 11.77
C ILE A 146 -14.69 14.49 10.51
N GLN A 147 -15.75 14.10 9.82
CA GLN A 147 -16.23 14.70 8.57
C GLN A 147 -15.19 14.69 7.45
N ALA A 148 -14.25 13.76 7.48
CA ALA A 148 -13.31 13.53 6.39
C ALA A 148 -13.94 12.62 5.34
N ASP A 149 -14.17 13.15 4.14
CA ASP A 149 -14.60 12.38 2.97
C ASP A 149 -13.40 12.26 2.02
N PRO A 150 -12.76 11.07 1.94
CA PRO A 150 -11.56 10.93 1.14
C PRO A 150 -11.86 10.98 -0.36
N GLU A 151 -11.22 11.92 -1.07
CA GLU A 151 -11.22 11.93 -2.54
C GLU A 151 -10.54 10.69 -3.12
N LYS A 152 -9.53 10.20 -2.41
CA LYS A 152 -8.82 8.96 -2.75
C LYS A 152 -8.55 8.13 -1.51
N LEU A 153 -8.85 6.84 -1.63
CA LEU A 153 -8.39 5.82 -0.70
C LEU A 153 -7.33 4.98 -1.40
N THR A 154 -6.22 4.73 -0.72
CA THR A 154 -5.10 3.92 -1.22
C THR A 154 -4.65 2.93 -0.14
N LEU A 155 -3.65 2.12 -0.46
CA LEU A 155 -3.09 1.12 0.44
C LEU A 155 -1.71 1.56 0.90
N GLY A 156 -1.38 1.30 2.15
CA GLY A 156 -0.10 1.65 2.76
C GLY A 156 1.07 1.13 1.93
N GLY A 157 2.15 1.94 1.85
CA GLY A 157 3.32 1.67 1.03
C GLY A 157 3.14 1.94 -0.46
N LEU A 158 1.94 1.78 -1.04
CA LEU A 158 1.74 1.95 -2.48
C LEU A 158 2.09 3.36 -2.98
N PRO A 159 1.69 4.45 -2.33
CA PRO A 159 2.11 5.80 -2.76
C PRO A 159 3.62 5.98 -2.72
N THR A 160 4.29 5.41 -1.73
CA THR A 160 5.76 5.45 -1.61
C THR A 160 6.41 4.64 -2.72
N ALA A 161 5.95 3.42 -2.98
CA ALA A 161 6.45 2.58 -4.07
C ALA A 161 6.32 3.27 -5.43
N LEU A 162 5.17 3.90 -5.70
CA LEU A 162 4.97 4.65 -6.94
C LEU A 162 5.82 5.92 -7.02
N CYS A 163 6.07 6.57 -5.89
CA CYS A 163 6.98 7.72 -5.84
C CYS A 163 8.42 7.31 -6.14
N LEU A 164 8.89 6.21 -5.56
CA LEU A 164 10.21 5.63 -5.82
C LEU A 164 10.36 5.23 -7.28
N ALA A 165 9.39 4.51 -7.83
CA ALA A 165 9.36 4.13 -9.24
C ALA A 165 9.47 5.35 -10.18
N ASN A 166 8.82 6.47 -9.86
CA ASN A 166 8.90 7.68 -10.66
C ASN A 166 10.25 8.42 -10.55
N GLN A 167 11.06 8.13 -9.54
CA GLN A 167 12.37 8.73 -9.30
C GLN A 167 13.53 7.84 -9.76
N ALA A 168 13.30 6.53 -9.88
CA ALA A 168 14.29 5.55 -10.31
C ALA A 168 14.64 5.70 -11.79
N ASP A 169 15.86 5.27 -12.14
CA ASP A 169 16.23 5.08 -13.55
C ASP A 169 15.34 3.98 -14.15
N PRO A 170 14.83 4.16 -15.38
CA PRO A 170 14.04 3.15 -16.07
C PRO A 170 14.71 1.78 -16.24
N GLU A 171 16.03 1.72 -16.14
CA GLU A 171 16.81 0.48 -16.22
C GLU A 171 17.11 -0.15 -14.85
N GLU A 172 16.69 0.48 -13.75
CA GLU A 172 16.97 0.03 -12.40
C GLU A 172 15.79 -0.72 -11.79
N ASP A 173 16.08 -1.91 -11.27
CA ASP A 173 15.12 -2.70 -10.50
C ASP A 173 15.25 -2.39 -9.02
N GLN A 174 14.13 -2.31 -8.31
CA GLN A 174 14.09 -1.97 -6.90
C GLN A 174 13.14 -2.90 -6.13
N LEU A 175 13.49 -3.15 -4.88
CA LEU A 175 12.58 -3.69 -3.87
C LEU A 175 12.23 -2.61 -2.86
N PHE A 176 10.95 -2.37 -2.69
CA PHE A 176 10.47 -1.58 -1.56
C PHE A 176 9.72 -2.48 -0.58
N ILE A 177 10.07 -2.38 0.69
CA ILE A 177 9.48 -3.18 1.76
C ILE A 177 8.93 -2.24 2.81
N GLU A 178 7.63 -2.28 3.02
CA GLU A 178 7.00 -1.62 4.16
C GLU A 178 6.76 -2.64 5.27
N ILE A 179 7.23 -2.33 6.49
CA ILE A 179 7.16 -3.21 7.64
C ILE A 179 6.33 -2.55 8.73
N ASP A 180 5.36 -3.28 9.24
CA ASP A 180 4.58 -2.92 10.42
C ASP A 180 4.84 -3.95 11.54
N ASN A 181 4.18 -3.79 12.68
CA ASN A 181 4.38 -4.69 13.83
C ASN A 181 4.08 -6.14 13.49
N THR A 182 2.99 -6.41 12.77
CA THR A 182 2.48 -7.77 12.53
C THR A 182 2.41 -8.18 11.07
N TYR A 183 2.83 -7.31 10.15
CA TYR A 183 2.86 -7.63 8.72
C TYR A 183 4.00 -6.90 8.00
N GLY A 184 4.34 -7.41 6.81
CA GLY A 184 5.17 -6.72 5.84
C GLY A 184 4.47 -6.69 4.49
N THR A 185 4.77 -5.67 3.69
CA THR A 185 4.32 -5.57 2.31
C THR A 185 5.52 -5.33 1.42
N LEU A 186 5.70 -6.21 0.45
CA LEU A 186 6.74 -6.15 -0.56
C LEU A 186 6.17 -5.57 -1.85
N PHE A 187 6.89 -4.64 -2.44
CA PHE A 187 6.65 -4.06 -3.76
C PHE A 187 7.87 -4.37 -4.65
N VAL A 188 7.63 -5.02 -5.77
CA VAL A 188 8.66 -5.31 -6.77
C VAL A 188 8.52 -4.30 -7.90
N LEU A 189 9.58 -3.57 -8.16
CA LEU A 189 9.68 -2.54 -9.19
C LEU A 189 10.70 -2.99 -10.23
N VAL A 190 10.26 -3.18 -11.47
CA VAL A 190 11.13 -3.57 -12.59
C VAL A 190 11.13 -2.45 -13.62
N GLY A 191 12.30 -1.91 -13.91
CA GLY A 191 12.43 -0.80 -14.83
C GLY A 191 11.48 0.34 -14.50
N ASN A 192 11.48 0.83 -13.27
CA ASN A 192 10.61 1.87 -12.69
C ASN A 192 9.09 1.56 -12.73
N ARG A 193 8.69 0.31 -12.93
CA ARG A 193 7.28 -0.11 -12.97
C ARG A 193 6.97 -1.09 -11.86
N LEU A 194 5.85 -0.85 -11.19
CA LEU A 194 5.33 -1.78 -10.20
C LEU A 194 4.88 -3.09 -10.90
N GLN A 195 5.43 -4.23 -10.46
CA GLN A 195 5.15 -5.54 -11.02
C GLN A 195 4.47 -6.50 -10.04
N LEU A 196 4.71 -6.33 -8.75
CA LEU A 196 4.12 -7.18 -7.73
C LEU A 196 3.88 -6.39 -6.45
N ILE A 197 2.76 -6.69 -5.79
CA ILE A 197 2.49 -6.32 -4.40
C ILE A 197 2.17 -7.60 -3.63
N ARG A 198 2.85 -7.81 -2.50
CA ARG A 198 2.60 -8.95 -1.64
C ARG A 198 2.64 -8.57 -0.18
N SER A 199 1.52 -8.73 0.53
CA SER A 199 1.49 -8.62 1.98
C SER A 199 1.59 -9.99 2.63
N PHE A 200 2.29 -10.07 3.76
CA PHE A 200 2.49 -11.30 4.54
C PHE A 200 2.53 -11.00 6.04
N ALA A 201 2.12 -11.95 6.84
CA ALA A 201 2.15 -11.83 8.29
C ALA A 201 3.59 -11.93 8.83
N LEU A 202 3.87 -11.15 9.86
CA LEU A 202 5.13 -11.17 10.61
C LEU A 202 4.84 -11.33 12.11
N PRO A 203 5.78 -11.90 12.89
CA PRO A 203 5.70 -11.84 14.34
C PRO A 203 5.75 -10.38 14.82
N ALA A 204 5.00 -10.06 15.86
CA ALA A 204 4.94 -8.67 16.37
C ALA A 204 6.31 -8.15 16.83
N ALA A 205 7.09 -8.98 17.50
CA ALA A 205 8.46 -8.66 17.92
C ALA A 205 9.26 -9.93 18.16
N GLY A 206 10.58 -9.78 18.35
CA GLY A 206 11.48 -10.86 18.76
C GLY A 206 12.47 -11.30 17.68
N PRO A 207 13.39 -12.20 18.04
CA PRO A 207 14.52 -12.58 17.19
C PRO A 207 14.12 -13.35 15.91
N SER A 208 12.88 -13.83 15.83
CA SER A 208 12.36 -14.52 14.64
C SER A 208 11.82 -13.60 13.55
N LYS A 209 11.60 -12.29 13.85
CA LYS A 209 10.99 -11.35 12.91
C LYS A 209 11.83 -11.16 11.65
N ALA A 210 13.11 -10.87 11.80
CA ALA A 210 14.02 -10.65 10.69
C ALA A 210 14.25 -11.90 9.81
N PRO A 211 14.54 -13.10 10.38
CA PRO A 211 14.61 -14.32 9.59
C PRO A 211 13.33 -14.67 8.85
N GLN A 212 12.16 -14.45 9.46
CA GLN A 212 10.88 -14.71 8.81
C GLN A 212 10.60 -13.71 7.69
N LEU A 213 10.92 -12.43 7.89
CA LEU A 213 10.85 -11.42 6.84
C LEU A 213 11.70 -11.84 5.63
N CYS A 214 12.97 -12.17 5.84
CA CYS A 214 13.86 -12.62 4.77
C CYS A 214 13.31 -13.85 4.04
N ALA A 215 12.81 -14.84 4.76
CA ALA A 215 12.22 -16.04 4.17
C ALA A 215 10.99 -15.71 3.31
N GLN A 216 10.11 -14.83 3.77
CA GLN A 216 8.93 -14.40 3.00
C GLN A 216 9.31 -13.63 1.72
N ILE A 217 10.32 -12.77 1.80
CA ILE A 217 10.84 -12.05 0.63
C ILE A 217 11.42 -13.04 -0.38
N GLN A 218 12.33 -13.93 0.05
CA GLN A 218 12.95 -14.91 -0.84
C GLN A 218 11.91 -15.82 -1.50
N GLN A 219 10.94 -16.33 -0.73
CA GLN A 219 9.86 -17.16 -1.27
C GLN A 219 9.01 -16.39 -2.30
N THR A 220 8.72 -15.13 -2.01
CA THR A 220 7.92 -14.27 -2.91
C THR A 220 8.67 -13.99 -4.21
N LEU A 221 9.96 -13.66 -4.11
CA LEU A 221 10.80 -13.40 -5.28
C LEU A 221 11.01 -14.65 -6.14
N ALA A 222 11.26 -15.80 -5.51
CA ALA A 222 11.37 -17.06 -6.23
C ALA A 222 10.08 -17.37 -7.04
N ALA A 223 8.91 -17.26 -6.40
CA ALA A 223 7.64 -17.47 -7.07
C ALA A 223 7.36 -16.43 -8.18
N PHE A 224 7.78 -15.18 -7.97
CA PHE A 224 7.66 -14.13 -8.99
C PHE A 224 8.52 -14.43 -10.21
N LEU A 225 9.79 -14.80 -10.02
CA LEU A 225 10.72 -15.15 -11.10
C LEU A 225 10.29 -16.41 -11.87
N GLU A 226 9.74 -17.41 -11.17
CA GLU A 226 9.20 -18.61 -11.83
C GLU A 226 7.94 -18.32 -12.69
N SER A 227 7.14 -17.36 -12.29
CA SER A 227 5.86 -17.03 -12.95
C SER A 227 5.96 -15.92 -13.98
N SER A 228 7.02 -15.13 -13.97
CA SER A 228 7.26 -14.02 -14.89
C SER A 228 8.40 -14.36 -15.86
N GLU A 229 8.29 -13.87 -17.08
CA GLU A 229 9.40 -13.91 -18.05
C GLU A 229 10.41 -12.76 -17.81
N LEU A 230 10.27 -12.03 -16.71
CA LEU A 230 11.09 -10.88 -16.38
C LEU A 230 12.42 -11.33 -15.77
N ASN A 231 13.49 -10.71 -16.20
CA ASN A 231 14.75 -10.75 -15.46
C ASN A 231 14.70 -9.64 -14.40
N PHE A 232 14.90 -9.99 -13.14
CA PHE A 232 14.84 -9.07 -12.02
C PHE A 232 16.12 -9.18 -11.19
N GLU A 233 16.88 -8.11 -11.21
CA GLU A 233 18.13 -7.98 -10.46
C GLU A 233 18.09 -6.66 -9.67
N PRO A 234 17.54 -6.65 -8.45
CA PRO A 234 17.40 -5.41 -7.69
C PRO A 234 18.77 -4.85 -7.32
N ILE A 235 19.01 -3.63 -7.74
CA ILE A 235 20.22 -2.87 -7.35
C ILE A 235 20.04 -2.14 -6.03
N GLU A 236 18.80 -1.94 -5.61
CA GLU A 236 18.47 -1.23 -4.38
C GLU A 236 17.32 -1.90 -3.63
N VAL A 237 17.50 -2.00 -2.32
CA VAL A 237 16.46 -2.48 -1.39
C VAL A 237 16.16 -1.37 -0.40
N ILE A 238 14.94 -0.84 -0.49
CA ILE A 238 14.47 0.22 0.39
C ILE A 238 13.50 -0.39 1.40
N ALA A 239 13.78 -0.22 2.68
CA ALA A 239 12.90 -0.67 3.75
C ALA A 239 12.45 0.51 4.60
N ASN A 240 11.14 0.55 4.89
CA ASN A 240 10.52 1.53 5.77
C ASN A 240 9.64 0.82 6.78
N GLY A 241 9.61 1.31 8.02
CA GLY A 241 8.63 0.77 8.96
C GLY A 241 8.99 0.86 10.43
N ILE A 242 8.09 0.30 11.24
CA ILE A 242 8.16 0.27 12.69
C ILE A 242 8.94 -0.97 13.14
N GLY A 243 9.84 -0.78 14.12
CA GLY A 243 10.60 -1.89 14.71
C GLY A 243 11.68 -2.47 13.78
N LEU A 244 12.11 -1.67 12.81
CA LEU A 244 13.38 -1.87 12.13
C LEU A 244 14.49 -1.53 13.14
N ASP A 245 14.97 -2.54 13.84
CA ASP A 245 16.26 -2.41 14.49
C ASP A 245 17.31 -2.53 13.40
N GLU A 246 17.95 -1.41 13.07
CA GLU A 246 18.96 -1.30 12.01
C GLU A 246 20.08 -2.33 12.20
N THR A 247 20.31 -2.76 13.43
CA THR A 247 21.38 -3.72 13.77
C THR A 247 21.06 -5.15 13.34
N ASP A 248 19.78 -5.54 13.26
CA ASP A 248 19.39 -6.93 13.02
C ASP A 248 18.77 -7.15 11.63
N ILE A 249 17.93 -6.27 11.14
CA ILE A 249 17.15 -6.49 9.91
C ILE A 249 17.97 -6.16 8.66
N ILE A 250 18.62 -5.01 8.61
CA ILE A 250 19.37 -4.56 7.42
C ILE A 250 20.50 -5.54 7.05
N PRO A 251 21.36 -5.97 7.99
CA PRO A 251 22.40 -6.95 7.67
C PRO A 251 21.86 -8.30 7.21
N GLN A 252 20.68 -8.71 7.66
CA GLN A 252 20.08 -9.99 7.25
C GLN A 252 19.46 -9.86 5.86
N LEU A 253 18.79 -8.76 5.55
CA LEU A 253 18.28 -8.46 4.20
C LEU A 253 19.42 -8.42 3.18
N SER A 254 20.51 -7.71 3.47
CA SER A 254 21.68 -7.60 2.59
C SER A 254 22.41 -8.91 2.33
N ARG A 255 22.20 -9.95 3.17
CA ARG A 255 22.77 -11.29 2.97
C ARG A 255 21.79 -12.24 2.29
N ALA A 256 20.51 -11.94 2.35
CA ALA A 256 19.44 -12.79 1.86
C ALA A 256 19.03 -12.48 0.42
N LEU A 257 19.36 -11.29 -0.05
CA LEU A 257 19.13 -10.77 -1.40
C LEU A 257 20.43 -10.63 -2.17
#